data_edbfeb4643b4b8ead3383b82c68d1cc5
#
_entry.id   edbfeb4643b4b8ead3383b82c68d1cc5
#
_cell.length_a   1.000
_cell.length_b   1.000
_cell.length_c   1.000
_cell.angle_alpha   90.00
_cell.angle_beta   90.00
_cell.angle_gamma   90.00
#
_symmetry.space_group_name_H-M   'P 1'
#
loop_
_entity.id
_entity.type
_entity.pdbx_description
1 polymer ?
#
loop_
_entity_poly.entity_id
_entity_poly.type
_entity_poly.pdbx_seq_one_letter_code
_entity_poly.pdbx_strand_id
1 'polypeptide(L)'
;GEKVIDGKAYYFLENGLQARDSLVKGSDGYTYYYDKNGVKAINGFYDFAGYRKDVRYFDCYGHMATGLLEMGSTTFYFDTQTGIQAKDKFIRFSDGRIRYFIPDTGNMAVNTFVQNKENQAWYYLDEHGYAVTGKRIINGKEYCFDSEGRQIKGQMMQQGNKQYYISAQTGEMAVSRFIFENNNWYYADAFGCLVQGAKVIDGKLYYFNKDHSQLKGGWAEGRYYDAVTGQAVINQFIQIAANQWAYLNQDGHKVTGLQNINNKVYYFGSNGAQVKGKLLTVQGKKCYFDAHTGEQVVNRFVEAGRGCWYYF
;
A
#
# COMPACT_ATOMS: atom_id res chain seq x y z
N GLY A 1 -11.78 -54.11 28.14
CA GLY A 1 -10.35 -53.80 28.16
C GLY A 1 -9.61 -54.23 26.92
N GLU A 2 -8.37 -53.77 26.71
CA GLU A 2 -7.54 -54.11 25.57
C GLU A 2 -7.05 -55.58 25.64
N LYS A 3 -7.04 -56.26 24.50
CA LYS A 3 -6.48 -57.59 24.28
C LYS A 3 -5.70 -57.65 23.00
N VAL A 4 -4.56 -58.33 23.01
CA VAL A 4 -3.76 -58.58 21.80
C VAL A 4 -4.05 -60.00 21.32
N ILE A 5 -4.51 -60.16 20.09
CA ILE A 5 -4.86 -61.41 19.45
C ILE A 5 -4.14 -61.41 18.07
N ASP A 6 -3.32 -62.39 17.82
CA ASP A 6 -2.52 -62.55 16.59
C ASP A 6 -1.74 -61.27 16.22
N GLY A 7 -1.13 -60.64 17.23
CA GLY A 7 -0.32 -59.40 17.07
C GLY A 7 -1.11 -58.13 16.85
N LYS A 8 -2.45 -58.19 16.87
CA LYS A 8 -3.34 -57.03 16.74
C LYS A 8 -4.03 -56.71 18.06
N ALA A 9 -4.10 -55.43 18.41
CA ALA A 9 -4.78 -54.96 19.61
C ALA A 9 -6.27 -54.72 19.33
N TYR A 10 -7.14 -55.23 20.18
CA TYR A 10 -8.60 -55.09 20.16
C TYR A 10 -9.07 -54.60 21.54
N TYR A 11 -10.21 -53.94 21.57
CA TYR A 11 -10.82 -53.51 22.86
C TYR A 11 -12.20 -54.12 23.05
N PHE A 12 -12.43 -54.65 24.21
CA PHE A 12 -13.72 -55.19 24.62
C PHE A 12 -14.34 -54.29 25.72
N LEU A 13 -15.57 -53.87 25.49
CA LEU A 13 -16.36 -53.07 26.43
C LEU A 13 -16.72 -53.91 27.70
N GLU A 14 -17.22 -53.27 28.72
CA GLU A 14 -17.60 -53.96 29.98
C GLU A 14 -18.67 -55.06 29.78
N ASN A 15 -19.54 -54.86 28.78
CA ASN A 15 -20.56 -55.86 28.38
C ASN A 15 -20.01 -56.98 27.43
N GLY A 16 -18.70 -57.01 27.24
CA GLY A 16 -18.04 -58.02 26.43
C GLY A 16 -18.06 -57.77 24.90
N LEU A 17 -18.72 -56.72 24.41
CA LEU A 17 -18.76 -56.39 23.00
C LEU A 17 -17.44 -55.77 22.58
N GLN A 18 -16.96 -56.18 21.35
CA GLN A 18 -15.79 -55.58 20.74
C GLN A 18 -16.07 -54.14 20.24
N ALA A 19 -15.19 -53.20 20.62
CA ALA A 19 -15.23 -51.86 20.06
C ALA A 19 -14.86 -51.90 18.59
N ARG A 20 -15.70 -51.38 17.70
CA ARG A 20 -15.48 -51.27 16.25
C ARG A 20 -15.94 -49.87 15.76
N ASP A 21 -15.20 -49.33 14.81
CA ASP A 21 -15.47 -48.00 14.22
C ASP A 21 -15.77 -46.97 15.30
N SER A 22 -14.99 -46.97 16.37
CA SER A 22 -15.29 -46.17 17.57
C SER A 22 -14.05 -45.66 18.28
N LEU A 23 -14.19 -44.49 18.87
CA LEU A 23 -13.20 -43.91 19.77
C LEU A 23 -13.45 -44.45 21.19
N VAL A 24 -12.39 -44.85 21.84
CA VAL A 24 -12.42 -45.34 23.23
C VAL A 24 -11.44 -44.52 24.05
N LYS A 25 -11.93 -43.98 25.18
CA LYS A 25 -11.08 -43.31 26.16
C LYS A 25 -10.46 -44.35 27.08
N GLY A 26 -9.15 -44.44 27.10
CA GLY A 26 -8.40 -45.31 27.97
C GLY A 26 -8.37 -44.80 29.43
N SER A 27 -8.06 -45.69 30.38
CA SER A 27 -7.83 -45.36 31.78
C SER A 27 -6.59 -44.47 32.01
N ASP A 28 -5.67 -44.47 31.03
CA ASP A 28 -4.49 -43.61 31.00
C ASP A 28 -4.76 -42.17 30.53
N GLY A 29 -6.04 -41.88 30.19
CA GLY A 29 -6.48 -40.54 29.75
C GLY A 29 -6.36 -40.27 28.28
N TYR A 30 -5.73 -41.15 27.49
CA TYR A 30 -5.64 -41.05 26.04
C TYR A 30 -6.90 -41.57 25.36
N THR A 31 -7.13 -41.10 24.11
CA THR A 31 -8.20 -41.58 23.24
C THR A 31 -7.58 -42.48 22.14
N TYR A 32 -8.21 -43.62 21.93
CA TYR A 32 -7.83 -44.62 20.95
C TYR A 32 -8.95 -44.80 19.93
N TYR A 33 -8.59 -45.24 18.73
CA TYR A 33 -9.57 -45.65 17.72
C TYR A 33 -9.41 -47.13 17.38
N TYR A 34 -10.53 -47.79 17.33
CA TYR A 34 -10.59 -49.19 16.83
C TYR A 34 -11.40 -49.16 15.54
N ASP A 35 -10.76 -49.63 14.44
CA ASP A 35 -11.29 -49.57 13.09
C ASP A 35 -12.55 -50.42 12.90
N LYS A 36 -13.07 -50.49 11.66
CA LYS A 36 -14.25 -51.32 11.31
C LYS A 36 -14.07 -52.79 11.60
N ASN A 37 -12.80 -53.27 11.61
CA ASN A 37 -12.46 -54.62 11.99
C ASN A 37 -12.20 -54.77 13.49
N GLY A 38 -12.30 -53.67 14.25
CA GLY A 38 -11.99 -53.62 15.67
C GLY A 38 -10.50 -53.56 15.99
N VAL A 39 -9.61 -53.35 15.01
CA VAL A 39 -8.17 -53.27 15.20
C VAL A 39 -7.79 -51.84 15.62
N LYS A 40 -6.92 -51.75 16.62
CA LYS A 40 -6.40 -50.47 17.11
C LYS A 40 -5.64 -49.71 16.03
N ALA A 41 -6.00 -48.45 15.80
CA ALA A 41 -5.33 -47.53 14.90
C ALA A 41 -3.98 -47.08 15.48
N ILE A 42 -2.91 -47.18 14.70
CA ILE A 42 -1.57 -46.74 15.06
C ILE A 42 -0.86 -46.08 13.86
N ASN A 43 0.14 -45.22 14.13
CA ASN A 43 1.07 -44.68 13.13
C ASN A 43 0.39 -44.11 11.87
N GLY A 44 -0.73 -43.41 11.98
CA GLY A 44 -1.38 -42.96 10.77
C GLY A 44 -2.48 -41.93 10.92
N PHE A 45 -2.86 -41.39 9.77
CA PHE A 45 -4.02 -40.54 9.61
C PHE A 45 -5.25 -41.37 9.24
N TYR A 46 -6.34 -41.15 9.94
CA TYR A 46 -7.62 -41.84 9.72
C TYR A 46 -8.72 -40.83 9.44
N ASP A 47 -9.48 -41.05 8.36
CA ASP A 47 -10.56 -40.18 7.93
C ASP A 47 -11.93 -40.76 8.32
N PHE A 48 -12.57 -40.16 9.30
CA PHE A 48 -13.81 -40.68 9.91
C PHE A 48 -15.07 -40.30 9.10
N ALA A 49 -15.06 -39.15 8.42
CA ALA A 49 -16.23 -38.66 7.68
C ALA A 49 -16.12 -38.87 6.18
N GLY A 50 -14.97 -39.34 5.69
CA GLY A 50 -14.64 -39.36 4.28
C GLY A 50 -14.33 -37.96 3.72
N TYR A 51 -13.79 -37.92 2.50
CA TYR A 51 -13.40 -36.68 1.84
C TYR A 51 -12.48 -35.76 2.67
N ARG A 52 -11.71 -36.34 3.60
CA ARG A 52 -10.74 -35.67 4.49
C ARG A 52 -11.33 -34.56 5.38
N LYS A 53 -12.61 -34.67 5.75
CA LYS A 53 -13.30 -33.69 6.60
C LYS A 53 -13.12 -33.90 8.09
N ASP A 54 -12.94 -35.16 8.54
CA ASP A 54 -12.68 -35.52 9.96
C ASP A 54 -11.45 -36.44 9.99
N VAL A 55 -10.27 -35.84 9.80
CA VAL A 55 -9.01 -36.56 9.83
C VAL A 55 -8.39 -36.42 11.20
N ARG A 56 -7.96 -37.57 11.76
CA ARG A 56 -7.25 -37.65 13.04
C ARG A 56 -5.97 -38.47 12.86
N TYR A 57 -5.00 -38.20 13.70
CA TYR A 57 -3.74 -38.92 13.72
C TYR A 57 -3.60 -39.73 15.00
N PHE A 58 -3.12 -40.96 14.91
CA PHE A 58 -2.79 -41.80 16.05
C PHE A 58 -1.31 -42.16 15.98
N ASP A 59 -0.61 -42.00 17.09
CA ASP A 59 0.83 -42.25 17.21
C ASP A 59 1.18 -43.79 17.22
N CYS A 60 2.44 -44.13 17.46
CA CYS A 60 2.87 -45.52 17.52
C CYS A 60 2.26 -46.32 18.69
N TYR A 61 1.75 -45.65 19.70
CA TYR A 61 1.04 -46.28 20.83
C TYR A 61 -0.48 -46.28 20.60
N GLY A 62 -0.95 -45.63 19.57
CA GLY A 62 -2.36 -45.47 19.24
C GLY A 62 -3.02 -44.28 19.96
N HIS A 63 -2.26 -43.40 20.56
CA HIS A 63 -2.80 -42.18 21.20
C HIS A 63 -3.26 -41.21 20.12
N MET A 64 -4.50 -40.71 20.25
CA MET A 64 -5.00 -39.68 19.38
C MET A 64 -4.22 -38.35 19.58
N ALA A 65 -3.69 -37.78 18.52
CA ALA A 65 -3.00 -36.51 18.56
C ALA A 65 -3.95 -35.35 18.86
N THR A 66 -3.50 -34.43 19.68
CA THR A 66 -4.17 -33.16 19.97
C THR A 66 -3.14 -32.04 20.06
N GLY A 67 -3.51 -30.79 19.71
CA GLY A 67 -2.58 -29.66 19.66
C GLY A 67 -1.63 -29.74 18.46
N LEU A 68 -0.45 -29.14 18.61
CA LEU A 68 0.60 -29.14 17.57
C LEU A 68 1.30 -30.51 17.53
N LEU A 69 1.51 -31.00 16.32
CA LEU A 69 2.28 -32.21 16.05
C LEU A 69 3.31 -31.92 14.96
N GLU A 70 4.57 -32.06 15.31
CA GLU A 70 5.70 -31.96 14.37
C GLU A 70 6.04 -33.31 13.80
N MET A 71 6.09 -33.39 12.45
CA MET A 71 6.44 -34.62 11.71
C MET A 71 7.46 -34.28 10.62
N GLY A 72 8.73 -34.53 10.90
CA GLY A 72 9.82 -34.09 10.02
C GLY A 72 9.90 -32.56 9.90
N SER A 73 9.81 -32.07 8.67
CA SER A 73 9.79 -30.62 8.41
C SER A 73 8.39 -30.00 8.42
N THR A 74 7.38 -30.76 8.78
CA THR A 74 5.97 -30.35 8.68
C THR A 74 5.32 -30.31 10.05
N THR A 75 4.52 -29.28 10.32
CA THR A 75 3.73 -29.14 11.54
C THR A 75 2.25 -29.19 11.19
N PHE A 76 1.49 -29.94 11.98
CA PHE A 76 0.04 -30.05 11.94
C PHE A 76 -0.57 -29.52 13.25
N TYR A 77 -1.86 -29.23 13.20
CA TYR A 77 -2.63 -28.95 14.41
C TYR A 77 -3.88 -29.82 14.44
N PHE A 78 -4.10 -30.45 15.58
CA PHE A 78 -5.30 -31.21 15.87
C PHE A 78 -6.08 -30.52 16.99
N ASP A 79 -7.36 -30.34 16.79
CA ASP A 79 -8.23 -29.71 17.78
C ASP A 79 -8.08 -30.39 19.14
N THR A 80 -7.89 -29.61 20.19
CA THR A 80 -7.54 -30.13 21.51
C THR A 80 -8.66 -30.95 22.19
N GLN A 81 -9.90 -30.77 21.74
CA GLN A 81 -11.05 -31.49 22.28
C GLN A 81 -11.46 -32.68 21.41
N THR A 82 -11.48 -32.49 20.11
CA THR A 82 -11.99 -33.46 19.14
C THR A 82 -10.93 -34.29 18.46
N GLY A 83 -9.66 -33.85 18.46
CA GLY A 83 -8.57 -34.47 17.72
C GLY A 83 -8.68 -34.30 16.21
N ILE A 84 -9.60 -33.48 15.71
CA ILE A 84 -9.78 -33.23 14.28
C ILE A 84 -8.65 -32.32 13.75
N GLN A 85 -8.03 -32.73 12.65
CA GLN A 85 -6.97 -31.96 11.99
C GLN A 85 -7.48 -30.62 11.48
N ALA A 86 -6.80 -29.53 11.82
CA ALA A 86 -7.08 -28.22 11.26
C ALA A 86 -6.68 -28.17 9.79
N LYS A 87 -7.61 -27.77 8.92
CA LYS A 87 -7.42 -27.53 7.48
C LYS A 87 -8.17 -26.28 7.06
N ASP A 88 -7.56 -25.47 6.18
CA ASP A 88 -8.09 -24.16 5.75
C ASP A 88 -8.49 -23.29 6.97
N LYS A 89 -7.65 -23.27 7.99
CA LYS A 89 -8.03 -22.70 9.27
C LYS A 89 -6.92 -21.89 9.94
N PHE A 90 -7.26 -20.70 10.37
CA PHE A 90 -6.44 -19.90 11.27
C PHE A 90 -6.67 -20.35 12.71
N ILE A 91 -5.60 -20.60 13.44
CA ILE A 91 -5.62 -20.98 14.85
C ILE A 91 -4.89 -19.91 15.65
N ARG A 92 -5.62 -19.28 16.59
CA ARG A 92 -5.03 -18.38 17.58
C ARG A 92 -4.66 -19.18 18.82
N PHE A 93 -3.41 -19.09 19.22
CA PHE A 93 -2.86 -19.74 20.39
C PHE A 93 -3.07 -18.88 21.66
N SER A 94 -2.87 -19.47 22.82
CA SER A 94 -3.01 -18.80 24.12
C SER A 94 -2.04 -17.62 24.32
N ASP A 95 -0.92 -17.63 23.62
CA ASP A 95 0.05 -16.52 23.58
C ASP A 95 -0.34 -15.37 22.64
N GLY A 96 -1.53 -15.45 22.04
CA GLY A 96 -2.07 -14.47 21.09
C GLY A 96 -1.58 -14.61 19.65
N ARG A 97 -0.56 -15.44 19.39
CA ARG A 97 -0.03 -15.66 18.05
C ARG A 97 -0.98 -16.49 17.19
N ILE A 98 -0.94 -16.27 15.88
CA ILE A 98 -1.82 -16.91 14.91
C ILE A 98 -0.97 -17.73 13.95
N ARG A 99 -1.42 -18.95 13.61
CA ARG A 99 -0.91 -19.80 12.55
C ARG A 99 -2.03 -20.20 11.60
N TYR A 100 -1.67 -20.56 10.39
CA TYR A 100 -2.62 -21.07 9.40
C TYR A 100 -2.22 -22.47 8.93
N PHE A 101 -3.22 -23.35 8.80
CA PHE A 101 -3.08 -24.71 8.31
C PHE A 101 -3.77 -24.84 6.97
N ILE A 102 -3.00 -25.25 5.93
CA ILE A 102 -3.46 -25.20 4.53
C ILE A 102 -4.58 -26.21 4.23
N PRO A 103 -5.41 -25.97 3.18
CA PRO A 103 -6.64 -26.74 2.95
C PRO A 103 -6.42 -28.23 2.75
N ASP A 104 -5.53 -28.62 1.82
CA ASP A 104 -5.48 -30.00 1.34
C ASP A 104 -4.80 -30.96 2.33
N THR A 105 -3.63 -30.56 2.81
CA THR A 105 -2.79 -31.42 3.66
C THR A 105 -2.95 -31.12 5.15
N GLY A 106 -3.36 -29.92 5.51
CA GLY A 106 -3.35 -29.43 6.89
C GLY A 106 -1.96 -29.06 7.41
N ASN A 107 -0.97 -28.92 6.52
CA ASN A 107 0.36 -28.47 6.89
C ASN A 107 0.31 -27.01 7.37
N MET A 108 1.15 -26.67 8.32
CA MET A 108 1.35 -25.28 8.72
C MET A 108 1.94 -24.46 7.56
N ALA A 109 1.32 -23.33 7.24
CA ALA A 109 1.84 -22.41 6.23
C ALA A 109 3.03 -21.61 6.79
N VAL A 110 4.07 -21.44 5.97
CA VAL A 110 5.26 -20.65 6.28
C VAL A 110 5.69 -19.80 5.08
N ASN A 111 6.31 -18.64 5.35
CA ASN A 111 6.87 -17.73 4.34
C ASN A 111 5.88 -17.40 3.20
N THR A 112 4.61 -17.19 3.53
CA THR A 112 3.57 -17.00 2.52
C THR A 112 2.47 -16.04 2.97
N PHE A 113 1.85 -15.38 1.98
CA PHE A 113 0.62 -14.64 2.19
C PHE A 113 -0.59 -15.56 2.10
N VAL A 114 -1.53 -15.37 3.03
CA VAL A 114 -2.80 -16.11 3.07
C VAL A 114 -3.95 -15.13 3.28
N GLN A 115 -5.00 -15.27 2.49
CA GLN A 115 -6.24 -14.52 2.71
C GLN A 115 -7.19 -15.33 3.58
N ASN A 116 -7.67 -14.74 4.67
CA ASN A 116 -8.74 -15.31 5.46
C ASN A 116 -10.09 -15.08 4.74
N LYS A 117 -10.79 -16.18 4.44
CA LYS A 117 -12.04 -16.14 3.67
C LYS A 117 -13.21 -15.52 4.45
N GLU A 118 -13.16 -15.54 5.78
CA GLU A 118 -14.24 -15.04 6.62
C GLU A 118 -14.22 -13.49 6.72
N ASN A 119 -13.03 -12.91 6.94
CA ASN A 119 -12.87 -11.47 7.12
C ASN A 119 -12.20 -10.77 5.95
N GLN A 120 -11.83 -11.52 4.88
CA GLN A 120 -11.15 -11.05 3.66
C GLN A 120 -9.78 -10.40 3.91
N ALA A 121 -9.27 -10.44 5.14
CA ALA A 121 -7.98 -9.88 5.48
C ALA A 121 -6.83 -10.77 4.99
N TRP A 122 -5.73 -10.15 4.60
CA TRP A 122 -4.50 -10.84 4.26
C TRP A 122 -3.58 -10.91 5.47
N TYR A 123 -2.89 -12.04 5.61
CA TYR A 123 -1.88 -12.31 6.62
C TYR A 123 -0.60 -12.77 5.93
N TYR A 124 0.55 -12.50 6.52
CA TYR A 124 1.81 -13.13 6.13
C TYR A 124 2.29 -14.00 7.27
N LEU A 125 2.54 -15.27 6.96
CA LEU A 125 3.11 -16.25 7.89
C LEU A 125 4.63 -16.26 7.71
N ASP A 126 5.39 -16.05 8.78
CA ASP A 126 6.85 -16.05 8.76
C ASP A 126 7.44 -17.48 8.62
N GLU A 127 8.73 -17.61 8.72
CA GLU A 127 9.47 -18.88 8.65
C GLU A 127 9.08 -19.88 9.76
N HIS A 128 8.55 -19.35 10.87
CA HIS A 128 8.05 -20.17 12.00
C HIS A 128 6.52 -20.39 11.93
N GLY A 129 5.88 -19.95 10.85
CA GLY A 129 4.44 -20.07 10.62
C GLY A 129 3.58 -19.10 11.41
N TYR A 130 4.16 -18.07 12.05
CA TYR A 130 3.40 -17.07 12.78
C TYR A 130 2.95 -15.91 11.89
N ALA A 131 1.71 -15.48 12.04
CA ALA A 131 1.25 -14.24 11.43
C ALA A 131 2.05 -13.06 11.99
N VAL A 132 2.69 -12.31 11.09
CA VAL A 132 3.50 -11.15 11.47
C VAL A 132 2.65 -9.94 11.81
N THR A 133 3.20 -9.04 12.63
CA THR A 133 2.58 -7.76 13.01
C THR A 133 3.56 -6.62 12.77
N GLY A 134 3.04 -5.38 12.68
CA GLY A 134 3.86 -4.19 12.45
C GLY A 134 4.47 -4.16 11.06
N LYS A 135 5.58 -3.47 10.93
CA LYS A 135 6.30 -3.25 9.66
C LYS A 135 7.20 -4.44 9.34
N ARG A 136 7.17 -4.94 8.11
CA ARG A 136 7.97 -6.09 7.65
C ARG A 136 8.48 -5.87 6.24
N ILE A 137 9.73 -6.27 6.00
CA ILE A 137 10.30 -6.35 4.66
C ILE A 137 10.16 -7.80 4.19
N ILE A 138 9.44 -8.00 3.09
CA ILE A 138 9.18 -9.30 2.50
C ILE A 138 9.59 -9.23 1.02
N ASN A 139 10.54 -10.03 0.60
CA ASN A 139 11.09 -10.02 -0.76
C ASN A 139 11.53 -8.63 -1.22
N GLY A 140 12.20 -7.85 -0.33
CA GLY A 140 12.70 -6.51 -0.61
C GLY A 140 11.63 -5.40 -0.65
N LYS A 141 10.39 -5.72 -0.38
CA LYS A 141 9.27 -4.76 -0.33
C LYS A 141 8.76 -4.61 1.10
N GLU A 142 8.35 -3.41 1.43
CA GLU A 142 7.88 -3.10 2.78
C GLU A 142 6.36 -3.20 2.86
N TYR A 143 5.88 -3.90 3.89
CA TYR A 143 4.47 -4.12 4.22
C TYR A 143 4.19 -3.73 5.66
N CYS A 144 2.93 -3.42 5.93
CA CYS A 144 2.47 -3.13 7.28
C CYS A 144 1.32 -4.06 7.66
N PHE A 145 1.34 -4.53 8.91
CA PHE A 145 0.31 -5.37 9.49
C PHE A 145 -0.14 -4.76 10.82
N ASP A 146 -1.42 -4.87 11.12
CA ASP A 146 -1.96 -4.39 12.40
C ASP A 146 -1.59 -5.33 13.58
N SER A 147 -2.06 -5.01 14.77
CA SER A 147 -1.82 -5.82 15.97
C SER A 147 -2.43 -7.22 15.91
N GLU A 148 -3.43 -7.43 15.05
CA GLU A 148 -4.08 -8.71 14.80
C GLU A 148 -3.43 -9.50 13.64
N GLY A 149 -2.34 -8.98 13.06
CA GLY A 149 -1.62 -9.59 11.94
C GLY A 149 -2.29 -9.38 10.58
N ARG A 150 -3.32 -8.52 10.48
CA ARG A 150 -4.00 -8.23 9.21
C ARG A 150 -3.20 -7.22 8.42
N GLN A 151 -2.94 -7.51 7.15
CA GLN A 151 -2.25 -6.60 6.24
C GLN A 151 -3.02 -5.29 6.08
N ILE A 152 -2.35 -4.18 6.29
CA ILE A 152 -2.87 -2.84 6.04
C ILE A 152 -2.80 -2.57 4.53
N LYS A 153 -3.88 -2.06 3.94
CA LYS A 153 -3.97 -1.71 2.51
C LYS A 153 -4.79 -0.43 2.31
N GLY A 154 -4.48 0.32 1.25
CA GLY A 154 -5.29 1.44 0.75
C GLY A 154 -5.43 2.58 1.74
N GLN A 155 -4.40 2.89 2.51
CA GLN A 155 -4.47 3.99 3.46
C GLN A 155 -3.14 4.69 3.67
N MET A 156 -3.25 5.92 4.13
CA MET A 156 -2.10 6.67 4.62
C MET A 156 -1.80 6.25 6.06
N MET A 157 -0.52 6.08 6.36
CA MET A 157 -0.04 5.77 7.70
C MET A 157 0.87 6.89 8.18
N GLN A 158 0.75 7.23 9.45
CA GLN A 158 1.65 8.18 10.10
C GLN A 158 2.55 7.46 11.10
N GLN A 159 3.85 7.78 11.03
CA GLN A 159 4.84 7.32 11.99
C GLN A 159 5.71 8.51 12.41
N GLY A 160 5.54 8.97 13.64
CA GLY A 160 6.12 10.24 14.09
C GLY A 160 5.59 11.41 13.27
N ASN A 161 6.49 12.18 12.67
CA ASN A 161 6.17 13.32 11.80
C ASN A 161 6.16 12.97 10.29
N LYS A 162 6.27 11.68 9.94
CA LYS A 162 6.30 11.21 8.55
C LYS A 162 5.00 10.52 8.19
N GLN A 163 4.53 10.75 6.96
CA GLN A 163 3.40 10.04 6.37
C GLN A 163 3.87 9.13 5.23
N TYR A 164 3.20 8.00 5.10
CA TYR A 164 3.45 6.96 4.11
C TYR A 164 2.13 6.55 3.47
N TYR A 165 2.16 6.02 2.26
CA TYR A 165 0.99 5.43 1.62
C TYR A 165 1.21 3.93 1.40
N ILE A 166 0.24 3.14 1.84
CA ILE A 166 0.20 1.70 1.62
C ILE A 166 -0.76 1.41 0.47
N SER A 167 -0.26 0.79 -0.59
CA SER A 167 -1.01 0.51 -1.81
C SER A 167 -2.29 -0.29 -1.53
N ALA A 168 -3.43 0.15 -2.06
CA ALA A 168 -4.70 -0.56 -1.97
C ALA A 168 -4.67 -1.91 -2.70
N GLN A 169 -3.93 -1.98 -3.79
CA GLN A 169 -3.85 -3.19 -4.63
C GLN A 169 -2.91 -4.23 -4.04
N THR A 170 -1.67 -3.83 -3.71
CA THR A 170 -0.62 -4.76 -3.32
C THR A 170 -0.38 -4.82 -1.81
N GLY A 171 -0.74 -3.77 -1.06
CA GLY A 171 -0.38 -3.59 0.34
C GLY A 171 1.09 -3.26 0.58
N GLU A 172 1.84 -2.93 -0.50
CA GLU A 172 3.22 -2.47 -0.42
C GLU A 172 3.26 -0.98 -0.04
N MET A 173 4.26 -0.57 0.70
CA MET A 173 4.54 0.84 0.89
C MET A 173 4.99 1.47 -0.43
N ALA A 174 4.38 2.58 -0.80
CA ALA A 174 4.77 3.32 -2.00
C ALA A 174 6.15 3.97 -1.81
N VAL A 175 7.03 3.80 -2.80
CA VAL A 175 8.36 4.44 -2.84
C VAL A 175 8.63 5.00 -4.23
N SER A 176 9.31 6.15 -4.30
CA SER A 176 9.75 6.82 -5.55
C SER A 176 8.65 6.88 -6.64
N ARG A 177 7.42 7.22 -6.27
CA ARG A 177 6.30 7.27 -7.21
C ARG A 177 5.21 8.25 -6.85
N PHE A 178 4.49 8.69 -7.87
CA PHE A 178 3.23 9.41 -7.69
C PHE A 178 2.10 8.44 -7.27
N ILE A 179 1.20 8.95 -6.45
CA ILE A 179 0.04 8.24 -5.90
C ILE A 179 -1.19 9.10 -6.16
N PHE A 180 -2.24 8.51 -6.69
CA PHE A 180 -3.54 9.17 -6.81
C PHE A 180 -4.52 8.55 -5.83
N GLU A 181 -4.97 9.34 -4.86
CA GLU A 181 -5.86 8.88 -3.80
C GLU A 181 -6.79 10.02 -3.38
N ASN A 182 -8.06 9.72 -3.17
CA ASN A 182 -9.08 10.71 -2.75
C ASN A 182 -9.07 11.98 -3.62
N ASN A 183 -8.97 11.81 -4.95
CA ASN A 183 -8.95 12.89 -5.95
C ASN A 183 -7.75 13.84 -5.84
N ASN A 184 -6.69 13.45 -5.15
CA ASN A 184 -5.45 14.20 -5.01
C ASN A 184 -4.24 13.38 -5.46
N TRP A 185 -3.22 14.08 -5.94
CA TRP A 185 -1.93 13.47 -6.22
C TRP A 185 -0.98 13.69 -5.06
N TYR A 186 -0.18 12.69 -4.77
CA TYR A 186 0.90 12.69 -3.78
C TYR A 186 2.16 12.13 -4.40
N TYR A 187 3.30 12.33 -3.78
CA TYR A 187 4.54 11.68 -4.16
C TYR A 187 5.23 11.09 -2.94
N ALA A 188 5.57 9.81 -3.01
CA ALA A 188 6.42 9.14 -2.03
C ALA A 188 7.87 9.19 -2.50
N ASP A 189 8.77 9.63 -1.63
CA ASP A 189 10.21 9.67 -1.91
C ASP A 189 10.85 8.26 -1.87
N ALA A 190 12.17 8.18 -2.02
CA ALA A 190 12.91 6.91 -1.99
C ALA A 190 12.81 6.16 -0.65
N PHE A 191 12.44 6.85 0.42
CA PHE A 191 12.22 6.28 1.75
C PHE A 191 10.73 6.01 2.03
N GLY A 192 9.87 6.22 1.03
CA GLY A 192 8.41 6.06 1.15
C GLY A 192 7.70 7.23 1.83
N CYS A 193 8.42 8.27 2.25
CA CYS A 193 7.81 9.42 2.89
C CYS A 193 7.04 10.27 1.87
N LEU A 194 5.79 10.64 2.18
CA LEU A 194 5.06 11.62 1.40
C LEU A 194 5.73 13.00 1.55
N VAL A 195 6.04 13.62 0.41
CA VAL A 195 6.78 14.87 0.38
C VAL A 195 5.90 16.09 0.65
N GLN A 196 6.51 17.17 1.13
CA GLN A 196 5.93 18.49 1.30
C GLN A 196 6.84 19.56 0.68
N GLY A 197 6.30 20.73 0.34
CA GLY A 197 7.05 21.83 -0.25
C GLY A 197 7.49 21.57 -1.69
N ALA A 198 8.47 22.35 -2.15
CA ALA A 198 9.01 22.23 -3.49
C ALA A 198 9.89 20.95 -3.63
N LYS A 199 9.68 20.19 -4.70
CA LYS A 199 10.40 18.93 -4.96
C LYS A 199 10.70 18.78 -6.44
N VAL A 200 11.96 18.51 -6.76
CA VAL A 200 12.36 18.13 -8.13
C VAL A 200 12.21 16.62 -8.27
N ILE A 201 11.44 16.20 -9.28
CA ILE A 201 11.16 14.81 -9.63
C ILE A 201 11.39 14.67 -11.13
N ASP A 202 12.28 13.80 -11.54
CA ASP A 202 12.65 13.58 -12.95
C ASP A 202 12.97 14.89 -13.69
N GLY A 203 13.74 15.80 -13.05
CA GLY A 203 14.14 17.08 -13.60
C GLY A 203 13.06 18.15 -13.65
N LYS A 204 11.86 17.89 -13.15
CA LYS A 204 10.72 18.82 -13.12
C LYS A 204 10.39 19.23 -11.69
N LEU A 205 10.11 20.51 -11.49
CA LEU A 205 9.75 21.04 -10.17
C LEU A 205 8.26 20.93 -9.93
N TYR A 206 7.89 20.38 -8.77
CA TYR A 206 6.53 20.24 -8.26
C TYR A 206 6.44 20.91 -6.89
N TYR A 207 5.23 21.16 -6.44
CA TYR A 207 4.97 21.64 -5.07
C TYR A 207 3.89 20.78 -4.40
N PHE A 208 4.12 20.42 -3.15
CA PHE A 208 3.19 19.65 -2.33
C PHE A 208 2.79 20.46 -1.11
N ASN A 209 1.50 20.54 -0.87
CA ASN A 209 0.90 21.28 0.24
C ASN A 209 1.27 20.66 1.60
N LYS A 210 0.86 21.32 2.69
CA LYS A 210 1.08 20.80 4.06
C LYS A 210 0.37 19.47 4.34
N ASP A 211 -0.70 19.16 3.61
CA ASP A 211 -1.40 17.88 3.63
C ASP A 211 -0.81 16.86 2.66
N HIS A 212 0.39 17.12 2.10
CA HIS A 212 1.10 16.34 1.11
C HIS A 212 0.43 16.27 -0.28
N SER A 213 -0.73 16.89 -0.49
CA SER A 213 -1.36 16.93 -1.81
C SER A 213 -0.56 17.80 -2.78
N GLN A 214 -0.45 17.36 -4.05
CA GLN A 214 0.21 18.11 -5.12
C GLN A 214 -0.57 19.38 -5.43
N LEU A 215 0.11 20.53 -5.44
CA LEU A 215 -0.47 21.78 -5.91
C LEU A 215 -0.61 21.75 -7.43
N LYS A 216 -1.82 22.00 -7.92
CA LYS A 216 -2.15 22.18 -9.34
C LYS A 216 -2.96 23.46 -9.53
N GLY A 217 -2.65 24.23 -10.58
CA GLY A 217 -3.37 25.46 -10.92
C GLY A 217 -3.20 26.58 -9.89
N GLY A 218 -2.04 26.68 -9.23
CA GLY A 218 -1.86 27.63 -8.13
C GLY A 218 -0.46 28.19 -8.00
N TRP A 219 -0.30 29.13 -7.08
CA TRP A 219 0.95 29.79 -6.74
C TRP A 219 1.50 29.29 -5.40
N ALA A 220 2.78 28.95 -5.38
CA ALA A 220 3.53 28.70 -4.16
C ALA A 220 4.98 29.17 -4.33
N GLU A 221 5.55 29.76 -3.30
CA GLU A 221 6.94 30.27 -3.28
C GLU A 221 7.30 31.13 -4.50
N GLY A 222 6.32 31.98 -4.95
CA GLY A 222 6.49 32.89 -6.08
C GLY A 222 6.47 32.23 -7.47
N ARG A 223 6.19 30.92 -7.57
CA ARG A 223 6.06 30.15 -8.81
C ARG A 223 4.62 29.69 -9.04
N TYR A 224 4.26 29.59 -10.31
CA TYR A 224 2.97 29.03 -10.72
C TYR A 224 3.14 27.57 -11.14
N TYR A 225 2.24 26.71 -10.64
CA TYR A 225 2.21 25.29 -10.96
C TYR A 225 1.02 25.01 -11.87
N ASP A 226 1.30 24.35 -13.00
CA ASP A 226 0.33 24.08 -14.06
C ASP A 226 -0.88 23.28 -13.56
N ALA A 227 -2.07 23.64 -14.03
CA ALA A 227 -3.33 23.05 -13.56
C ALA A 227 -3.51 21.56 -13.94
N VAL A 228 -2.88 21.11 -15.02
CA VAL A 228 -3.00 19.74 -15.51
C VAL A 228 -1.88 18.87 -14.94
N THR A 229 -0.64 19.31 -15.15
CA THR A 229 0.55 18.54 -14.81
C THR A 229 1.04 18.74 -13.38
N GLY A 230 0.75 19.91 -12.78
CA GLY A 230 1.29 20.35 -11.50
C GLY A 230 2.78 20.68 -11.53
N GLN A 231 3.40 20.78 -12.72
CA GLN A 231 4.79 21.19 -12.89
C GLN A 231 4.91 22.71 -12.77
N ALA A 232 6.04 23.19 -12.25
CA ALA A 232 6.32 24.62 -12.28
C ALA A 232 6.40 25.10 -13.75
N VAL A 233 5.67 26.16 -14.05
CA VAL A 233 5.70 26.79 -15.36
C VAL A 233 6.94 27.67 -15.44
N ILE A 234 7.74 27.50 -16.50
CA ILE A 234 8.98 28.24 -16.74
C ILE A 234 9.06 28.73 -18.19
N ASN A 235 9.77 29.83 -18.43
CA ASN A 235 10.01 30.40 -19.74
C ASN A 235 8.73 30.58 -20.59
N GLN A 236 7.63 31.03 -19.95
CA GLN A 236 6.33 31.07 -20.60
C GLN A 236 5.48 32.24 -20.13
N PHE A 237 4.65 32.78 -21.02
CA PHE A 237 3.57 33.68 -20.67
C PHE A 237 2.41 32.91 -20.05
N ILE A 238 1.87 33.42 -18.94
CA ILE A 238 0.66 32.89 -18.31
C ILE A 238 -0.34 34.01 -18.08
N GLN A 239 -1.61 33.69 -18.13
CA GLN A 239 -2.67 34.60 -17.75
C GLN A 239 -2.83 34.60 -16.21
N ILE A 240 -2.65 35.75 -15.57
CA ILE A 240 -2.72 35.87 -14.10
C ILE A 240 -4.06 36.44 -13.63
N ALA A 241 -4.80 37.13 -14.51
CA ALA A 241 -6.16 37.60 -14.30
C ALA A 241 -6.80 37.89 -15.66
N ALA A 242 -8.09 38.25 -15.68
CA ALA A 242 -8.75 38.62 -16.91
C ALA A 242 -7.96 39.75 -17.63
N ASN A 243 -7.53 39.50 -18.87
CA ASN A 243 -6.72 40.38 -19.69
C ASN A 243 -5.35 40.80 -19.10
N GLN A 244 -4.88 40.10 -18.07
CA GLN A 244 -3.57 40.35 -17.48
C GLN A 244 -2.65 39.14 -17.67
N TRP A 245 -1.46 39.37 -18.20
CA TRP A 245 -0.45 38.37 -18.49
C TRP A 245 0.82 38.64 -17.69
N ALA A 246 1.53 37.59 -17.33
CA ALA A 246 2.87 37.66 -16.79
C ALA A 246 3.78 36.71 -17.59
N TYR A 247 5.08 36.98 -17.58
CA TYR A 247 6.07 36.02 -18.07
C TYR A 247 6.84 35.43 -16.89
N LEU A 248 6.97 34.12 -16.90
CA LEU A 248 7.77 33.40 -15.92
C LEU A 248 9.13 33.07 -16.53
N ASN A 249 10.20 33.42 -15.81
CA ASN A 249 11.56 33.15 -16.25
C ASN A 249 11.93 31.64 -16.11
N GLN A 250 13.20 31.31 -16.38
CA GLN A 250 13.72 29.96 -16.24
C GLN A 250 13.60 29.36 -14.83
N ASP A 251 13.53 30.21 -13.80
CA ASP A 251 13.36 29.79 -12.41
C ASP A 251 11.87 29.74 -11.99
N GLY A 252 10.95 30.05 -12.92
CA GLY A 252 9.51 30.07 -12.69
C GLY A 252 8.99 31.33 -11.99
N HIS A 253 9.81 32.35 -11.80
CA HIS A 253 9.40 33.60 -11.18
C HIS A 253 8.92 34.62 -12.20
N LYS A 254 7.94 35.47 -11.77
CA LYS A 254 7.50 36.60 -12.59
C LYS A 254 8.64 37.56 -12.83
N VAL A 255 8.81 37.96 -14.08
CA VAL A 255 9.72 39.05 -14.43
C VAL A 255 9.08 40.42 -14.22
N THR A 256 9.90 41.46 -14.04
CA THR A 256 9.48 42.87 -13.90
C THR A 256 10.37 43.76 -14.75
N GLY A 257 9.91 45.01 -15.05
CA GLY A 257 10.64 45.96 -15.86
C GLY A 257 10.73 45.59 -17.33
N LEU A 258 11.76 46.08 -18.02
CA LEU A 258 11.99 45.83 -19.43
C LEU A 258 12.63 44.43 -19.62
N GLN A 259 12.07 43.63 -20.49
CA GLN A 259 12.51 42.29 -20.77
C GLN A 259 12.60 42.01 -22.26
N ASN A 260 13.67 41.38 -22.69
CA ASN A 260 13.81 40.86 -24.06
C ASN A 260 13.47 39.33 -24.04
N ILE A 261 12.40 38.98 -24.70
CA ILE A 261 11.88 37.61 -24.75
C ILE A 261 11.72 37.23 -26.22
N ASN A 262 12.48 36.27 -26.71
CA ASN A 262 12.46 35.81 -28.10
C ASN A 262 12.64 36.97 -29.10
N ASN A 263 13.64 37.83 -28.86
CA ASN A 263 13.99 39.04 -29.68
C ASN A 263 12.87 40.09 -29.73
N LYS A 264 11.92 40.08 -28.84
CA LYS A 264 10.89 41.06 -28.67
C LYS A 264 10.98 41.68 -27.28
N VAL A 265 10.74 42.99 -27.20
CA VAL A 265 10.87 43.76 -25.97
C VAL A 265 9.50 43.95 -25.34
N TYR A 266 9.37 43.63 -24.06
CA TYR A 266 8.17 43.79 -23.27
C TYR A 266 8.46 44.57 -22.00
N TYR A 267 7.43 45.16 -21.40
CA TYR A 267 7.55 45.76 -20.08
C TYR A 267 6.54 45.14 -19.09
N PHE A 268 7.02 44.82 -17.93
CA PHE A 268 6.21 44.27 -16.84
C PHE A 268 6.22 45.21 -15.64
N GLY A 269 5.06 45.48 -15.07
CA GLY A 269 4.93 46.28 -13.85
C GLY A 269 5.60 45.65 -12.64
N SER A 270 5.65 46.36 -11.52
CA SER A 270 6.24 45.86 -10.26
C SER A 270 5.52 44.61 -9.71
N ASN A 271 4.26 44.39 -10.08
CA ASN A 271 3.50 43.18 -9.75
C ASN A 271 3.71 42.01 -10.77
N GLY A 272 4.59 42.22 -11.76
CA GLY A 272 4.84 41.25 -12.84
C GLY A 272 3.79 41.20 -13.95
N ALA A 273 2.79 42.10 -13.93
CA ALA A 273 1.80 42.19 -15.00
C ALA A 273 2.37 42.86 -16.24
N GLN A 274 2.16 42.24 -17.43
CA GLN A 274 2.55 42.80 -18.71
C GLN A 274 1.80 44.10 -18.98
N VAL A 275 2.54 45.14 -19.38
CA VAL A 275 1.95 46.42 -19.81
C VAL A 275 1.58 46.32 -21.28
N LYS A 276 0.33 46.71 -21.58
CA LYS A 276 -0.24 46.77 -22.95
C LYS A 276 -0.95 48.10 -23.16
N GLY A 277 -0.92 48.63 -24.39
CA GLY A 277 -1.62 49.82 -24.82
C GLY A 277 -1.22 51.08 -24.06
N LYS A 278 0.03 51.18 -23.58
CA LYS A 278 0.47 52.33 -22.77
C LYS A 278 1.76 52.93 -23.26
N LEU A 279 1.81 54.27 -23.19
CA LEU A 279 3.03 55.05 -23.35
C LEU A 279 3.73 55.16 -21.97
N LEU A 280 4.96 54.72 -21.87
CA LEU A 280 5.78 54.81 -20.65
C LEU A 280 7.09 55.53 -20.93
N THR A 281 7.64 56.18 -19.93
CA THR A 281 9.03 56.64 -19.96
C THR A 281 9.91 55.60 -19.27
N VAL A 282 10.75 54.92 -20.03
CA VAL A 282 11.63 53.87 -19.56
C VAL A 282 13.07 54.33 -19.81
N GLN A 283 13.88 54.43 -18.76
CA GLN A 283 15.29 54.93 -18.84
C GLN A 283 15.39 56.27 -19.58
N GLY A 284 14.44 57.20 -19.35
CA GLY A 284 14.41 58.53 -19.99
C GLY A 284 13.87 58.57 -21.42
N LYS A 285 13.54 57.43 -22.02
CA LYS A 285 12.99 57.34 -23.39
C LYS A 285 11.50 57.02 -23.37
N LYS A 286 10.72 57.65 -24.22
CA LYS A 286 9.31 57.30 -24.41
C LYS A 286 9.22 56.01 -25.22
N CYS A 287 8.50 55.02 -24.69
CA CYS A 287 8.25 53.72 -25.29
C CYS A 287 6.76 53.42 -25.26
N TYR A 288 6.22 52.95 -26.39
CA TYR A 288 4.84 52.47 -26.45
C TYR A 288 4.82 50.95 -26.54
N PHE A 289 3.96 50.35 -25.73
CA PHE A 289 3.76 48.91 -25.73
C PHE A 289 2.41 48.59 -26.37
N ASP A 290 2.44 47.76 -27.41
CA ASP A 290 1.28 47.46 -28.24
C ASP A 290 0.08 46.96 -27.46
N ALA A 291 -1.13 47.40 -27.80
CA ALA A 291 -2.34 47.10 -27.05
C ALA A 291 -2.77 45.64 -27.10
N HIS A 292 -2.40 44.91 -28.14
CA HIS A 292 -2.77 43.49 -28.31
C HIS A 292 -1.64 42.57 -27.87
N THR A 293 -0.43 42.81 -28.38
CA THR A 293 0.71 41.91 -28.11
C THR A 293 1.50 42.30 -26.86
N GLY A 294 1.52 43.57 -26.50
CA GLY A 294 2.37 44.14 -25.45
C GLY A 294 3.84 44.27 -25.84
N GLU A 295 4.17 44.06 -27.12
CA GLU A 295 5.53 44.28 -27.66
C GLU A 295 5.85 45.76 -27.75
N GLN A 296 7.09 46.15 -27.48
CA GLN A 296 7.53 47.52 -27.71
C GLN A 296 7.40 47.84 -29.20
N VAL A 297 6.73 48.94 -29.51
CA VAL A 297 6.58 49.42 -30.84
C VAL A 297 7.88 50.10 -31.32
N VAL A 298 8.34 49.76 -32.51
CA VAL A 298 9.49 50.38 -33.19
C VAL A 298 9.16 50.65 -34.67
N ASN A 299 9.73 51.70 -35.26
CA ASN A 299 9.63 52.05 -36.66
C ASN A 299 8.18 52.21 -37.17
N ARG A 300 7.26 52.73 -36.36
CA ARG A 300 5.90 53.04 -36.80
C ARG A 300 5.26 54.15 -35.97
N PHE A 301 4.25 54.83 -36.54
CA PHE A 301 3.43 55.78 -35.85
C PHE A 301 2.38 55.09 -34.99
N VAL A 302 2.12 55.61 -33.79
CA VAL A 302 1.06 55.18 -32.87
C VAL A 302 0.34 56.43 -32.31
N GLU A 303 -0.96 56.38 -32.32
CA GLU A 303 -1.76 57.33 -31.56
C GLU A 303 -1.79 56.94 -30.07
N ALA A 304 -1.13 57.70 -29.24
CA ALA A 304 -1.05 57.45 -27.82
C ALA A 304 -1.66 58.60 -27.01
N GLY A 305 -2.98 58.69 -27.06
CA GLY A 305 -3.78 59.76 -26.51
C GLY A 305 -4.56 60.51 -27.60
N ARG A 306 -5.62 61.23 -27.21
CA ARG A 306 -6.56 61.86 -28.14
C ARG A 306 -5.83 62.74 -29.14
N GLY A 307 -5.67 62.26 -30.37
CA GLY A 307 -5.05 63.00 -31.48
C GLY A 307 -3.53 63.18 -31.39
N CYS A 308 -2.84 62.60 -30.41
CA CYS A 308 -1.38 62.68 -30.27
C CYS A 308 -0.70 61.50 -30.92
N TRP A 309 0.03 61.73 -31.99
CA TRP A 309 0.78 60.71 -32.72
C TRP A 309 2.27 60.76 -32.36
N TYR A 310 2.85 59.63 -32.13
CA TYR A 310 4.25 59.44 -31.82
C TYR A 310 4.84 58.46 -32.82
N TYR A 311 6.10 58.69 -33.23
CA TYR A 311 6.91 57.71 -33.99
C TYR A 311 7.92 57.07 -33.05
N PHE A 312 7.94 55.77 -33.00
CA PHE A 312 8.83 55.01 -32.15
C PHE A 312 9.85 54.25 -32.96
#